data_6af93196667e23459ee343b4d7ae782b
#
_entry.id   6af93196667e23459ee343b4d7ae782b
#
_cell.length_a   1.000
_cell.length_b   1.000
_cell.length_c   1.000
_cell.angle_alpha   90.00
_cell.angle_beta   90.00
_cell.angle_gamma   90.00
#
_symmetry.space_group_name_H-M   'P 1'
#
loop_
_entity.id
_entity.type
_entity.pdbx_description
1 polymer ?
#
loop_
_entity_poly.entity_id
_entity_poly.type
_entity_poly.pdbx_seq_one_letter_code
_entity_poly.pdbx_strand_id
1 'polypeptide(L)'
;MKEITFNDFYQLCQNGCSTIIDVREEVEFKQVHIESSQNFPLSSLADTYEVLDKNQTYYVICKSGIRSAHACQFLTEKGYDVINVPAGMDAFE
;
A
#
# COMPACT_ATOMS: atom_id res chain seq x y z
N MET A 1 11.45 -9.12 2.07
CA MET A 1 10.36 -8.20 1.68
C MET A 1 10.93 -7.07 0.84
N LYS A 2 10.33 -6.79 -0.30
CA LYS A 2 10.76 -5.68 -1.15
C LYS A 2 10.27 -4.36 -0.56
N GLU A 3 11.16 -3.36 -0.57
CA GLU A 3 10.85 -2.03 -0.02
C GLU A 3 11.32 -0.95 -0.98
N ILE A 4 10.70 0.22 -0.87
CA ILE A 4 11.06 1.39 -1.67
C ILE A 4 11.05 2.62 -0.75
N THR A 5 11.96 3.57 -1.00
CA THR A 5 11.96 4.83 -0.26
C THR A 5 10.71 5.64 -0.64
N PHE A 6 10.29 6.53 0.27
CA PHE A 6 9.14 7.37 -0.04
C PHE A 6 9.40 8.27 -1.25
N ASN A 7 10.61 8.81 -1.36
CA ASN A 7 10.93 9.69 -2.49
C ASN A 7 10.81 8.96 -3.83
N ASP A 8 11.39 7.77 -3.93
CA ASP A 8 11.30 6.99 -5.17
C ASP A 8 9.87 6.58 -5.47
N PHE A 9 9.13 6.17 -4.44
CA PHE A 9 7.72 5.81 -4.58
C PHE A 9 6.90 7.01 -5.07
N TYR A 10 7.10 8.18 -4.47
CA TYR A 10 6.32 9.36 -4.82
C TYR A 10 6.59 9.83 -6.25
N GLN A 11 7.82 9.67 -6.72
CA GLN A 11 8.14 9.96 -8.12
C GLN A 11 7.36 9.05 -9.07
N LEU A 12 7.23 7.77 -8.73
CA LEU A 12 6.39 6.85 -9.52
C LEU A 12 4.94 7.28 -9.53
N CYS A 13 4.42 7.74 -8.39
CA CYS A 13 3.05 8.24 -8.30
C CYS A 13 2.83 9.43 -9.23
N GLN A 14 3.79 10.36 -9.25
CA GLN A 14 3.68 11.56 -10.09
C GLN A 14 3.74 11.24 -11.57
N ASN A 15 4.38 10.14 -11.93
CA ASN A 15 4.46 9.69 -13.32
C ASN A 15 3.23 8.86 -13.74
N GLY A 16 2.28 8.64 -12.81
CA GLY A 16 1.01 7.99 -13.12
C GLY A 16 1.08 6.50 -13.35
N CYS A 17 2.17 5.83 -12.94
CA CYS A 17 2.36 4.42 -13.27
C CYS A 17 2.33 3.50 -12.06
N SER A 18 1.60 3.86 -11.02
CA SER A 18 1.62 3.08 -9.79
C SER A 18 0.24 2.55 -9.41
N THR A 19 0.25 1.35 -8.84
CA THR A 19 -0.91 0.74 -8.21
C THR A 19 -0.64 0.77 -6.71
N ILE A 20 -1.40 1.58 -5.99
CA ILE A 20 -1.14 1.87 -4.58
C ILE A 20 -2.27 1.34 -3.72
N ILE A 21 -1.91 0.56 -2.70
CA ILE A 21 -2.86 0.08 -1.70
C ILE A 21 -2.52 0.75 -0.37
N ASP A 22 -3.50 1.47 0.18
CA ASP A 22 -3.40 2.06 1.50
C ASP A 22 -4.13 1.14 2.47
N VAL A 23 -3.39 0.54 3.41
CA VAL A 23 -3.97 -0.44 4.34
C VAL A 23 -4.32 0.17 5.69
N ARG A 24 -4.36 1.51 5.79
CA ARG A 24 -4.88 2.19 6.99
C ARG A 24 -6.39 1.97 7.07
N GLU A 25 -6.95 2.25 8.23
CA GLU A 25 -8.40 2.15 8.39
C GLU A 25 -9.11 3.26 7.62
N GLU A 26 -10.38 3.03 7.30
CA GLU A 26 -11.15 3.92 6.46
C GLU A 26 -11.18 5.36 6.97
N VAL A 27 -11.27 5.54 8.29
CA VAL A 27 -11.34 6.87 8.89
C VAL A 27 -10.03 7.64 8.63
N GLU A 28 -8.89 6.97 8.67
CA GLU A 28 -7.60 7.59 8.37
C GLU A 28 -7.52 7.96 6.89
N PHE A 29 -7.94 7.05 6.03
CA PHE A 29 -7.91 7.23 4.58
C PHE A 29 -8.78 8.42 4.15
N LYS A 30 -9.94 8.57 4.76
CA LYS A 30 -10.86 9.67 4.42
C LYS A 30 -10.32 11.03 4.81
N GLN A 31 -9.48 11.10 5.84
CA GLN A 31 -8.91 12.38 6.27
C GLN A 31 -7.88 12.90 5.28
N VAL A 32 -6.97 12.05 4.85
CA VAL A 32 -5.96 12.38 3.84
C VAL A 32 -5.44 11.09 3.23
N HIS A 33 -5.26 11.07 1.92
CA HIS A 33 -4.65 9.93 1.23
C HIS A 33 -4.03 10.39 -0.08
N ILE A 34 -3.19 9.54 -0.65
CA ILE A 34 -2.62 9.79 -1.97
C ILE A 34 -3.72 9.56 -3.00
N GLU A 35 -3.90 10.53 -3.90
CA GLU A 35 -5.06 10.61 -4.78
C GLU A 35 -5.36 9.32 -5.53
N SER A 36 -4.34 8.65 -6.04
CA SER A 36 -4.55 7.43 -6.84
C SER A 36 -4.58 6.16 -6.01
N SER A 37 -4.48 6.24 -4.69
CA SER A 37 -4.46 5.06 -3.84
C SER A 37 -5.85 4.48 -3.62
N GLN A 38 -5.90 3.15 -3.40
CA GLN A 38 -7.12 2.44 -3.06
C GLN A 38 -7.03 1.98 -1.61
N ASN A 39 -8.11 2.14 -0.88
CA ASN A 39 -8.13 1.76 0.53
C ASN A 39 -8.53 0.29 0.70
N PHE A 40 -7.61 -0.50 1.25
CA PHE A 40 -7.85 -1.88 1.64
C PHE A 40 -7.44 -2.03 3.10
N PRO A 41 -8.32 -1.66 4.05
CA PRO A 41 -7.95 -1.68 5.46
C PRO A 41 -7.41 -3.04 5.90
N LEU A 42 -6.32 -3.03 6.65
CA LEU A 42 -5.70 -4.28 7.11
C LEU A 42 -6.71 -5.15 7.87
N SER A 43 -7.63 -4.54 8.62
CA SER A 43 -8.63 -5.25 9.41
C SER A 43 -9.57 -6.11 8.56
N SER A 44 -9.74 -5.78 7.28
CA SER A 44 -10.62 -6.52 6.38
C SER A 44 -9.89 -7.12 5.18
N LEU A 45 -8.57 -6.99 5.14
CA LEU A 45 -7.79 -7.40 3.96
C LEU A 45 -7.98 -8.88 3.62
N ALA A 46 -8.10 -9.74 4.65
CA ALA A 46 -8.31 -11.17 4.44
C ALA A 46 -9.61 -11.47 3.68
N ASP A 47 -10.57 -10.56 3.73
CA ASP A 47 -11.87 -10.73 3.06
C ASP A 47 -11.93 -10.03 1.70
N THR A 48 -10.98 -9.15 1.39
CA THR A 48 -11.07 -8.28 0.21
C THR A 48 -9.96 -8.47 -0.81
N TYR A 49 -8.86 -9.12 -0.44
CA TYR A 49 -7.64 -9.14 -1.27
C TYR A 49 -7.84 -9.81 -2.64
N GLU A 50 -8.83 -10.66 -2.79
CA GLU A 50 -8.97 -11.46 -4.01
C GLU A 50 -9.34 -10.63 -5.24
N VAL A 51 -9.80 -9.38 -5.05
CA VAL A 51 -10.06 -8.49 -6.18
C VAL A 51 -8.78 -7.92 -6.78
N LEU A 52 -7.65 -8.06 -6.10
CA LEU A 52 -6.37 -7.59 -6.62
C LEU A 52 -5.87 -8.47 -7.76
N ASP A 53 -5.11 -7.87 -8.67
CA ASP A 53 -4.61 -8.55 -9.87
C ASP A 53 -3.20 -9.09 -9.62
N LYS A 54 -3.02 -10.40 -9.71
CA LYS A 54 -1.72 -11.05 -9.49
C LYS A 54 -0.69 -10.70 -10.58
N ASN A 55 -1.13 -10.12 -11.67
CA ASN A 55 -0.23 -9.72 -12.76
C ASN A 55 0.29 -8.30 -12.58
N GLN A 56 -0.10 -7.61 -11.51
CA GLN A 56 0.36 -6.25 -11.23
C GLN A 56 1.23 -6.22 -9.99
N THR A 57 2.10 -5.20 -9.91
CA THR A 57 2.88 -4.91 -8.72
C THR A 57 2.16 -3.83 -7.92
N TYR A 58 1.95 -4.08 -6.64
CA TYR A 58 1.27 -3.12 -5.76
C TYR A 58 2.24 -2.51 -4.77
N TYR A 59 2.14 -1.20 -4.60
CA TYR A 59 2.87 -0.47 -3.56
C TYR A 59 1.94 -0.35 -2.36
N VAL A 60 2.41 -0.83 -1.21
CA VAL A 60 1.56 -0.94 -0.02
C VAL A 60 2.04 0.06 1.02
N ILE A 61 1.12 0.92 1.47
CA ILE A 61 1.45 2.01 2.38
C ILE A 61 0.50 2.01 3.58
N CYS A 62 1.02 2.41 4.73
CA CYS A 62 0.22 2.72 5.92
C CYS A 62 0.75 4.02 6.53
N LYS A 63 0.59 4.24 7.83
CA LYS A 63 1.09 5.47 8.44
C LYS A 63 2.61 5.44 8.64
N SER A 64 3.14 4.38 9.25
CA SER A 64 4.55 4.31 9.66
C SER A 64 5.24 3.01 9.26
N GLY A 65 4.65 2.21 8.38
CA GLY A 65 5.28 1.03 7.82
C GLY A 65 4.99 -0.29 8.50
N ILE A 66 4.38 -0.30 9.67
CA ILE A 66 4.15 -1.55 10.44
C ILE A 66 2.98 -2.34 9.85
N ARG A 67 1.83 -1.71 9.68
CA ARG A 67 0.66 -2.38 9.10
C ARG A 67 0.91 -2.80 7.66
N SER A 68 1.60 -1.95 6.89
CA SER A 68 1.92 -2.27 5.50
C SER A 68 2.89 -3.45 5.40
N ALA A 69 3.82 -3.59 6.35
CA ALA A 69 4.70 -4.75 6.39
C ALA A 69 3.90 -6.05 6.61
N HIS A 70 2.94 -6.02 7.52
CA HIS A 70 2.06 -7.17 7.76
C HIS A 70 1.22 -7.49 6.52
N ALA A 71 0.68 -6.46 5.87
CA ALA A 71 -0.10 -6.64 4.64
C ALA A 71 0.76 -7.25 3.53
N CYS A 72 2.00 -6.76 3.36
CA CYS A 72 2.91 -7.31 2.36
C CYS A 72 3.23 -8.78 2.62
N GLN A 73 3.46 -9.15 3.87
CA GLN A 73 3.70 -10.55 4.21
C GLN A 73 2.50 -11.42 3.84
N PHE A 74 1.31 -10.98 4.20
CA PHE A 74 0.07 -11.69 3.88
C PHE A 74 -0.11 -11.83 2.38
N LEU A 75 0.03 -10.73 1.63
CA LEU A 75 -0.20 -10.74 0.19
C LEU A 75 0.86 -11.54 -0.56
N THR A 76 2.12 -11.49 -0.10
CA THR A 76 3.18 -12.31 -0.69
C THR A 76 2.85 -13.79 -0.55
N GLU A 77 2.35 -14.21 0.60
CA GLU A 77 1.95 -15.61 0.82
C GLU A 77 0.78 -16.02 -0.07
N LYS A 78 -0.05 -15.06 -0.48
CA LYS A 78 -1.16 -15.31 -1.41
C LYS A 78 -0.76 -15.23 -2.87
N GLY A 79 0.51 -14.96 -3.17
CA GLY A 79 1.03 -14.97 -4.53
C GLY A 79 1.04 -13.61 -5.24
N TYR A 80 0.87 -12.51 -4.50
CA TYR A 80 0.90 -11.17 -5.08
C TYR A 80 2.31 -10.58 -5.04
N ASP A 81 2.60 -9.71 -6.01
CA ASP A 81 3.85 -8.96 -6.06
C ASP A 81 3.61 -7.61 -5.38
N VAL A 82 4.22 -7.42 -4.23
CA VAL A 82 4.01 -6.22 -3.42
C VAL A 82 5.34 -5.63 -2.96
N ILE A 83 5.33 -4.31 -2.82
CA ILE A 83 6.49 -3.54 -2.36
C ILE A 83 6.02 -2.67 -1.20
N ASN A 84 6.70 -2.78 -0.06
CA ASN A 84 6.37 -1.97 1.12
C ASN A 84 6.97 -0.58 1.01
N VAL A 85 6.21 0.43 1.43
CA VAL A 85 6.70 1.81 1.57
C VAL A 85 6.84 2.09 3.07
N PRO A 86 8.01 1.79 3.66
CA PRO A 86 8.12 1.78 5.13
C PRO A 86 7.97 3.14 5.79
N ALA A 87 8.32 4.23 5.10
CA ALA A 87 8.13 5.57 5.67
C ALA A 87 6.66 5.95 5.79
N GLY A 88 5.81 5.39 4.91
CA GLY A 88 4.37 5.57 5.01
C GLY A 88 3.89 6.99 4.84
N MET A 89 2.64 7.21 5.24
CA MET A 89 2.01 8.53 5.14
C MET A 89 2.66 9.57 6.06
N ASP A 90 3.43 9.15 7.05
CA ASP A 90 4.21 10.09 7.87
C ASP A 90 5.16 10.92 6.99
N ALA A 91 5.71 10.34 5.93
CA ALA A 91 6.57 11.06 5.00
C ALA A 91 5.79 11.94 4.03
N PHE A 92 4.53 11.60 3.76
CA PHE A 92 3.65 12.37 2.88
C PHE A 92 3.14 13.64 3.56
N GLU A 93 2.85 13.53 4.83
CA GLU A 93 2.35 14.63 5.64
C GLU A 93 3.51 15.51 6.14
#